data_a55ee51d3af35a0d4e25fe8ab05c175d
#
_entry.id   a55ee51d3af35a0d4e25fe8ab05c175d
#
_cell.length_a   1.000
_cell.length_b   1.000
_cell.length_c   1.000
_cell.angle_alpha   90.00
_cell.angle_beta   90.00
_cell.angle_gamma   90.00
#
_symmetry.space_group_name_H-M   'P 1'
#
loop_
_entity.id
_entity.type
_entity.pdbx_description
1 polymer ?
#
loop_
_entity_poly.entity_id
_entity_poly.type
_entity_poly.pdbx_seq_one_letter_code
_entity_poly.pdbx_strand_id
1 'polypeptide(L)'
;MVVDSDLRSITGEWVKYLLEPVLEEGYQYVSPVYSRYKYDGTITNNIVYNLTRALYGLRIRQPIGGDFAFAGDLAAYYMDQDVWDTDVARFGIDIWMTTNAITNNFKICQSNLGAKVHDAKDPGESLGPMFRQVVHTLFVLMEQNEAHWKSVKESQAVPLFGLKEFHEPEPIGVDLGRLVGEYKTGFRQFKGFYRDIFCPECFEELKRCAAKAKTKFVMPLKTWVMVLYEIAATFHHWKYNRTQLVNLVTPLYLGRVASFMNQTRKMNSSEAEELVEEQARVFEDEKDYLIRIWDHGVKA
;
A
#
# COMPACT_ATOMS: atom_id res chain seq x y z
N MET A 1 -12.23 -6.74 17.85
CA MET A 1 -11.72 -7.41 16.63
C MET A 1 -12.68 -7.12 15.48
N VAL A 2 -12.15 -6.84 14.31
CA VAL A 2 -12.90 -6.72 13.04
C VAL A 2 -12.31 -7.69 12.05
N VAL A 3 -13.11 -8.20 11.13
CA VAL A 3 -12.70 -9.12 10.06
C VAL A 3 -13.50 -8.84 8.80
N ASP A 4 -12.90 -9.13 7.64
CA ASP A 4 -13.59 -9.05 6.35
C ASP A 4 -14.80 -10.01 6.32
N SER A 5 -15.93 -9.56 5.77
CA SER A 5 -17.17 -10.34 5.74
C SER A 5 -17.17 -11.47 4.68
N ASP A 6 -16.23 -11.48 3.75
CA ASP A 6 -16.10 -12.46 2.67
C ASP A 6 -14.97 -13.49 2.90
N LEU A 7 -14.47 -13.59 4.15
CA LEU A 7 -13.46 -14.56 4.54
C LEU A 7 -13.98 -16.00 4.51
N ARG A 8 -13.18 -16.89 3.88
CA ARG A 8 -13.39 -18.34 3.86
C ARG A 8 -12.39 -19.11 4.72
N SER A 9 -11.26 -18.46 5.06
CA SER A 9 -10.17 -19.08 5.84
C SER A 9 -10.25 -18.83 7.35
N ILE A 10 -11.23 -18.06 7.82
CA ILE A 10 -11.35 -17.76 9.25
C ILE A 10 -11.61 -19.01 10.08
N THR A 11 -10.87 -19.16 11.18
CA THR A 11 -11.01 -20.25 12.16
C THR A 11 -11.08 -19.68 13.58
N GLY A 12 -11.42 -20.53 14.55
CA GLY A 12 -11.36 -20.13 15.96
C GLY A 12 -9.94 -19.72 16.41
N GLU A 13 -8.89 -20.24 15.76
CA GLU A 13 -7.50 -19.88 16.04
C GLU A 13 -7.19 -18.45 15.62
N TRP A 14 -7.77 -17.95 14.53
CA TRP A 14 -7.62 -16.54 14.14
C TRP A 14 -8.11 -15.59 15.24
N VAL A 15 -9.25 -15.92 15.85
CA VAL A 15 -9.80 -15.15 16.97
C VAL A 15 -8.79 -15.12 18.12
N LYS A 16 -8.22 -16.28 18.46
CA LYS A 16 -7.21 -16.39 19.50
C LYS A 16 -5.97 -15.54 19.16
N TYR A 17 -5.38 -15.72 17.99
CA TYR A 17 -4.15 -15.06 17.59
C TYR A 17 -4.29 -13.54 17.45
N LEU A 18 -5.48 -13.03 17.14
CA LEU A 18 -5.74 -11.60 17.10
C LEU A 18 -6.02 -11.02 18.50
N LEU A 19 -6.74 -11.75 19.38
CA LEU A 19 -7.14 -11.20 20.67
C LEU A 19 -6.12 -11.43 21.79
N GLU A 20 -5.38 -12.54 21.79
CA GLU A 20 -4.39 -12.87 22.83
C GLU A 20 -3.35 -11.76 23.05
N PRO A 21 -2.73 -11.13 22.01
CA PRO A 21 -1.82 -10.03 22.22
C PRO A 21 -2.46 -8.80 22.88
N VAL A 22 -3.74 -8.56 22.65
CA VAL A 22 -4.47 -7.45 23.28
C VAL A 22 -4.79 -7.77 24.74
N LEU A 23 -5.30 -8.99 25.00
CA LEU A 23 -5.86 -9.35 26.31
C LEU A 23 -4.76 -9.73 27.31
N GLU A 24 -3.66 -10.34 26.85
CA GLU A 24 -2.63 -10.93 27.74
C GLU A 24 -1.30 -10.16 27.68
N GLU A 25 -0.94 -9.57 26.53
CA GLU A 25 0.36 -8.91 26.32
C GLU A 25 0.27 -7.37 26.33
N GLY A 26 -0.95 -6.84 26.44
CA GLY A 26 -1.21 -5.41 26.52
C GLY A 26 -0.88 -4.62 25.25
N TYR A 27 -0.96 -5.25 24.08
CA TYR A 27 -0.94 -4.54 22.81
C TYR A 27 -2.28 -3.85 22.56
N GLN A 28 -2.23 -2.70 21.90
CA GLN A 28 -3.43 -1.90 21.64
C GLN A 28 -3.89 -2.00 20.20
N TYR A 29 -3.01 -2.44 19.27
CA TYR A 29 -3.33 -2.69 17.87
C TYR A 29 -2.59 -3.94 17.36
N VAL A 30 -3.33 -4.86 16.76
CA VAL A 30 -2.80 -6.09 16.16
C VAL A 30 -3.14 -6.09 14.69
N SER A 31 -2.11 -5.97 13.84
CA SER A 31 -2.24 -6.09 12.40
C SER A 31 -1.99 -7.54 11.96
N PRO A 32 -2.72 -8.05 10.97
CA PRO A 32 -2.50 -9.41 10.49
C PRO A 32 -1.21 -9.54 9.68
N VAL A 33 -0.69 -10.76 9.61
CA VAL A 33 0.26 -11.20 8.59
C VAL A 33 -0.31 -12.43 7.92
N TYR A 34 -0.26 -12.49 6.59
CA TYR A 34 -0.79 -13.60 5.81
C TYR A 34 0.25 -14.21 4.87
N SER A 35 0.13 -15.50 4.66
CA SER A 35 0.65 -16.13 3.45
C SER A 35 -0.28 -15.77 2.29
N ARG A 36 0.19 -15.00 1.34
CA ARG A 36 -0.56 -14.62 0.13
C ARG A 36 0.19 -15.04 -1.12
N TYR A 37 -0.56 -15.43 -2.15
CA TYR A 37 0.05 -15.62 -3.46
C TYR A 37 0.69 -14.31 -3.93
N LYS A 38 1.86 -14.37 -4.55
CA LYS A 38 2.68 -13.19 -4.94
C LYS A 38 1.93 -12.12 -5.76
N TYR A 39 0.83 -12.47 -6.42
CA TYR A 39 0.00 -11.54 -7.20
C TYR A 39 -1.28 -11.12 -6.47
N ASP A 40 -1.44 -11.54 -5.22
CA ASP A 40 -2.48 -11.02 -4.33
C ASP A 40 -1.96 -9.81 -3.53
N GLY A 41 -2.88 -8.97 -3.05
CA GLY A 41 -2.53 -7.81 -2.23
C GLY A 41 -1.64 -6.79 -2.95
N THR A 42 -1.80 -6.60 -4.26
CA THR A 42 -0.91 -5.76 -5.08
C THR A 42 -0.87 -4.29 -4.65
N ILE A 43 -1.95 -3.75 -4.07
CA ILE A 43 -1.96 -2.39 -3.48
C ILE A 43 -1.04 -2.36 -2.24
N THR A 44 -1.17 -3.34 -1.36
CA THR A 44 -0.30 -3.49 -0.19
C THR A 44 1.17 -3.60 -0.63
N ASN A 45 1.47 -4.54 -1.53
CA ASN A 45 2.84 -4.86 -1.93
C ASN A 45 3.55 -3.73 -2.68
N ASN A 46 2.83 -2.95 -3.49
CA ASN A 46 3.46 -1.93 -4.33
C ASN A 46 3.30 -0.51 -3.81
N ILE A 47 2.44 -0.25 -2.80
CA ILE A 47 2.17 1.10 -2.31
C ILE A 47 2.16 1.15 -0.79
N VAL A 48 1.15 0.53 -0.16
CA VAL A 48 0.79 0.86 1.22
C VAL A 48 1.84 0.40 2.22
N TYR A 49 2.34 -0.85 2.09
CA TYR A 49 3.42 -1.33 2.96
C TYR A 49 4.66 -0.45 2.85
N ASN A 50 5.08 -0.14 1.63
CA ASN A 50 6.28 0.63 1.38
C ASN A 50 6.20 2.05 1.95
N LEU A 51 5.06 2.74 1.71
CA LEU A 51 4.84 4.08 2.24
C LEU A 51 4.67 4.07 3.76
N THR A 52 3.92 3.12 4.33
CA THR A 52 3.78 3.00 5.79
C THR A 52 5.14 2.83 6.46
N ARG A 53 5.97 1.95 5.92
CA ARG A 53 7.31 1.69 6.42
C ARG A 53 8.22 2.93 6.31
N ALA A 54 8.29 3.54 5.14
CA ALA A 54 9.16 4.70 4.90
C ALA A 54 8.72 5.95 5.68
N LEU A 55 7.41 6.18 5.80
CA LEU A 55 6.86 7.39 6.39
C LEU A 55 6.67 7.26 7.91
N TYR A 56 6.16 6.13 8.38
CA TYR A 56 5.80 5.99 9.79
C TYR A 56 6.76 5.11 10.60
N GLY A 57 7.79 4.55 9.96
CA GLY A 57 8.90 3.89 10.65
C GLY A 57 8.57 2.54 11.28
N LEU A 58 7.44 1.91 10.94
CA LEU A 58 7.09 0.58 11.41
C LEU A 58 6.90 -0.40 10.25
N ARG A 59 7.51 -1.59 10.37
CA ARG A 59 7.39 -2.66 9.39
C ARG A 59 6.13 -3.48 9.64
N ILE A 60 4.96 -2.87 9.41
CA ILE A 60 3.66 -3.53 9.47
C ILE A 60 3.36 -4.07 8.07
N ARG A 61 3.45 -5.41 7.90
CA ARG A 61 3.42 -6.04 6.56
C ARG A 61 2.08 -5.91 5.86
N GLN A 62 0.98 -5.88 6.61
CA GLN A 62 -0.40 -5.81 6.07
C GLN A 62 -1.15 -4.62 6.69
N PRO A 63 -0.77 -3.35 6.39
CA PRO A 63 -1.42 -2.19 7.00
C PRO A 63 -2.84 -1.95 6.49
N ILE A 64 -3.26 -2.68 5.45
CA ILE A 64 -4.62 -2.78 4.92
C ILE A 64 -5.04 -4.24 4.83
N GLY A 65 -4.97 -4.94 5.96
CA GLY A 65 -5.18 -6.38 6.03
C GLY A 65 -6.65 -6.81 6.07
N GLY A 66 -7.56 -5.94 6.46
CA GLY A 66 -8.99 -6.21 6.62
C GLY A 66 -9.36 -6.86 7.95
N ASP A 67 -8.40 -7.48 8.64
CA ASP A 67 -8.62 -8.24 9.86
C ASP A 67 -7.72 -7.69 10.97
N PHE A 68 -8.30 -7.06 11.98
CA PHE A 68 -7.54 -6.39 13.04
C PHE A 68 -8.13 -6.67 14.41
N ALA A 69 -7.29 -6.61 15.44
CA ALA A 69 -7.77 -6.47 16.82
C ALA A 69 -7.21 -5.19 17.42
N PHE A 70 -7.99 -4.59 18.31
CA PHE A 70 -7.56 -3.39 19.01
C PHE A 70 -8.22 -3.29 20.38
N ALA A 71 -7.54 -2.63 21.31
CA ALA A 71 -8.00 -2.40 22.65
C ALA A 71 -9.17 -1.40 22.69
N GLY A 72 -9.91 -1.37 23.81
CA GLY A 72 -11.09 -0.54 23.95
C GLY A 72 -10.81 0.96 23.91
N ASP A 73 -9.65 1.41 24.41
CA ASP A 73 -9.20 2.80 24.37
C ASP A 73 -8.93 3.26 22.91
N LEU A 74 -8.32 2.41 22.10
CA LEU A 74 -8.12 2.70 20.68
C LEU A 74 -9.45 2.69 19.91
N ALA A 75 -10.37 1.77 20.24
CA ALA A 75 -11.71 1.77 19.66
C ALA A 75 -12.46 3.08 19.98
N ALA A 76 -12.40 3.54 21.23
CA ALA A 76 -13.00 4.80 21.65
C ALA A 76 -12.39 5.98 20.90
N TYR A 77 -11.04 6.01 20.75
CA TYR A 77 -10.35 7.02 19.95
C TYR A 77 -10.86 7.05 18.50
N TYR A 78 -11.00 5.89 17.84
CA TYR A 78 -11.51 5.83 16.45
C TYR A 78 -12.93 6.34 16.33
N MET A 79 -13.81 5.99 17.29
CA MET A 79 -15.22 6.42 17.28
C MET A 79 -15.40 7.92 17.46
N ASP A 80 -14.48 8.58 18.17
CA ASP A 80 -14.52 10.03 18.44
C ASP A 80 -14.02 10.88 17.26
N GLN A 81 -13.53 10.27 16.17
CA GLN A 81 -13.00 10.99 15.01
C GLN A 81 -14.14 11.35 14.02
N ASP A 82 -14.09 12.58 13.51
CA ASP A 82 -15.05 13.08 12.50
C ASP A 82 -14.55 12.76 11.07
N VAL A 83 -14.63 11.49 10.70
CA VAL A 83 -14.12 10.99 9.39
C VAL A 83 -15.11 10.09 8.64
N TRP A 84 -16.28 9.83 9.24
CA TRP A 84 -17.21 8.81 8.79
C TRP A 84 -18.05 9.19 7.55
N ASP A 85 -17.92 10.39 7.04
CA ASP A 85 -18.47 10.86 5.76
C ASP A 85 -17.44 10.89 4.63
N THR A 86 -16.19 10.43 4.90
CA THR A 86 -15.07 10.42 3.97
C THR A 86 -14.81 9.02 3.39
N ASP A 87 -13.72 8.85 2.62
CA ASP A 87 -13.24 7.55 2.13
C ASP A 87 -12.88 6.58 3.27
N VAL A 88 -12.69 7.08 4.50
CA VAL A 88 -12.45 6.27 5.71
C VAL A 88 -13.66 5.36 6.00
N ALA A 89 -14.89 5.80 5.78
CA ALA A 89 -16.08 4.96 5.93
C ALA A 89 -16.21 3.85 4.86
N ARG A 90 -15.21 3.71 4.00
CA ARG A 90 -15.15 2.76 2.88
C ARG A 90 -13.80 2.02 2.89
N PHE A 91 -13.14 1.89 1.74
CA PHE A 91 -11.86 1.19 1.63
C PHE A 91 -10.66 1.93 2.25
N GLY A 92 -10.81 3.19 2.66
CA GLY A 92 -9.77 3.94 3.37
C GLY A 92 -9.61 3.58 4.85
N ILE A 93 -10.55 2.78 5.43
CA ILE A 93 -10.59 2.53 6.87
C ILE A 93 -9.32 1.85 7.40
N ASP A 94 -8.82 0.84 6.72
CA ASP A 94 -7.69 0.05 7.20
C ASP A 94 -6.43 0.89 7.37
N ILE A 95 -6.07 1.64 6.31
CA ILE A 95 -4.87 2.50 6.36
C ILE A 95 -5.04 3.65 7.35
N TRP A 96 -6.27 4.15 7.49
CA TRP A 96 -6.58 5.17 8.48
C TRP A 96 -6.40 4.63 9.91
N MET A 97 -6.95 3.45 10.24
CA MET A 97 -6.76 2.81 11.55
C MET A 97 -5.29 2.55 11.85
N THR A 98 -4.57 1.94 10.91
CA THR A 98 -3.15 1.62 11.07
C THR A 98 -2.31 2.89 11.29
N THR A 99 -2.51 3.92 10.48
CA THR A 99 -1.75 5.16 10.60
C THR A 99 -2.02 5.87 11.92
N ASN A 100 -3.30 5.96 12.34
CA ASN A 100 -3.65 6.59 13.62
C ASN A 100 -3.10 5.80 14.82
N ALA A 101 -3.10 4.46 14.77
CA ALA A 101 -2.47 3.66 15.81
C ALA A 101 -0.98 3.98 15.93
N ILE A 102 -0.27 4.15 14.82
CA ILE A 102 1.17 4.50 14.81
C ILE A 102 1.39 5.92 15.34
N THR A 103 0.72 6.90 14.75
CA THR A 103 1.01 8.33 15.00
C THR A 103 0.57 8.80 16.39
N ASN A 104 -0.34 8.08 17.03
CA ASN A 104 -0.75 8.31 18.42
C ASN A 104 -0.01 7.40 19.42
N ASN A 105 1.06 6.71 18.99
CA ASN A 105 1.96 5.91 19.85
C ASN A 105 1.27 4.75 20.59
N PHE A 106 0.22 4.17 20.00
CA PHE A 106 -0.36 2.95 20.53
C PHE A 106 0.62 1.78 20.39
N LYS A 107 0.59 0.83 21.34
CA LYS A 107 1.46 -0.35 21.33
C LYS A 107 1.00 -1.33 20.26
N ILE A 108 1.82 -1.53 19.22
CA ILE A 108 1.45 -2.29 18.01
C ILE A 108 2.23 -3.59 17.92
N CYS A 109 1.57 -4.66 17.49
CA CYS A 109 2.21 -5.89 17.04
C CYS A 109 1.51 -6.43 15.79
N GLN A 110 2.03 -7.54 15.28
CA GLN A 110 1.46 -8.30 14.18
C GLN A 110 1.10 -9.71 14.64
N SER A 111 0.15 -10.34 13.97
CA SER A 111 -0.19 -11.74 14.18
C SER A 111 -0.27 -12.51 12.87
N ASN A 112 0.52 -13.58 12.74
CA ASN A 112 0.48 -14.48 11.58
C ASN A 112 -0.75 -15.37 11.67
N LEU A 113 -1.67 -15.20 10.73
CA LEU A 113 -2.93 -15.93 10.64
C LEU A 113 -2.91 -17.05 9.59
N GLY A 114 -1.77 -17.30 8.94
CA GLY A 114 -1.63 -18.28 7.88
C GLY A 114 -2.17 -17.79 6.54
N ALA A 115 -2.76 -18.67 5.74
CA ALA A 115 -3.28 -18.33 4.42
C ALA A 115 -4.60 -17.55 4.52
N LYS A 116 -4.68 -16.41 3.84
CA LYS A 116 -5.94 -15.69 3.65
C LYS A 116 -6.62 -16.17 2.37
N VAL A 117 -7.84 -16.70 2.51
CA VAL A 117 -8.71 -17.10 1.40
C VAL A 117 -10.01 -16.31 1.52
N HIS A 118 -10.37 -15.60 0.47
CA HIS A 118 -11.63 -14.87 0.32
C HIS A 118 -12.27 -15.22 -1.03
N ASP A 119 -13.50 -14.80 -1.25
CA ASP A 119 -14.13 -15.01 -2.54
C ASP A 119 -13.36 -14.27 -3.65
N ALA A 120 -13.15 -14.96 -4.76
CA ALA A 120 -12.38 -14.43 -5.88
C ALA A 120 -13.02 -13.14 -6.40
N LYS A 121 -12.30 -12.01 -6.27
CA LYS A 121 -12.66 -10.74 -6.90
C LYS A 121 -11.81 -10.56 -8.15
N ASP A 122 -12.44 -10.20 -9.28
CA ASP A 122 -11.65 -9.82 -10.47
C ASP A 122 -10.85 -8.55 -10.14
N PRO A 123 -9.50 -8.64 -10.12
CA PRO A 123 -8.67 -7.46 -9.86
C PRO A 123 -8.93 -6.31 -10.81
N GLY A 124 -9.46 -6.60 -12.01
CA GLY A 124 -9.72 -5.59 -13.03
C GLY A 124 -11.00 -4.80 -12.86
N GLU A 125 -12.02 -5.36 -12.18
CA GLU A 125 -13.31 -4.69 -12.02
C GLU A 125 -13.47 -4.02 -10.65
N SER A 126 -12.97 -4.65 -9.59
CA SER A 126 -13.16 -4.18 -8.22
C SER A 126 -12.02 -3.33 -7.66
N LEU A 127 -10.80 -3.40 -8.22
CA LEU A 127 -9.63 -2.68 -7.69
C LEU A 127 -9.69 -1.16 -7.93
N GLY A 128 -10.39 -0.66 -8.94
CA GLY A 128 -10.41 0.77 -9.26
C GLY A 128 -10.94 1.64 -8.11
N PRO A 129 -12.14 1.39 -7.58
CA PRO A 129 -12.67 2.13 -6.43
C PRO A 129 -11.81 1.96 -5.16
N MET A 130 -11.42 0.73 -4.82
CA MET A 130 -10.56 0.44 -3.68
C MET A 130 -9.22 1.17 -3.79
N PHE A 131 -8.53 1.06 -4.92
CA PHE A 131 -7.26 1.75 -5.16
C PHE A 131 -7.38 3.26 -4.90
N ARG A 132 -8.41 3.90 -5.49
CA ARG A 132 -8.60 5.35 -5.34
C ARG A 132 -8.81 5.76 -3.89
N GLN A 133 -9.68 5.06 -3.17
CA GLN A 133 -10.03 5.41 -1.80
C GLN A 133 -8.86 5.16 -0.84
N VAL A 134 -8.13 4.06 -1.00
CA VAL A 134 -6.93 3.78 -0.20
C VAL A 134 -5.84 4.81 -0.46
N VAL A 135 -5.52 5.11 -1.72
CA VAL A 135 -4.45 6.07 -2.08
C VAL A 135 -4.84 7.50 -1.70
N HIS A 136 -6.11 7.89 -1.90
CA HIS A 136 -6.59 9.20 -1.47
C HIS A 136 -6.48 9.37 0.05
N THR A 137 -6.97 8.39 0.82
CA THR A 137 -6.86 8.41 2.29
C THR A 137 -5.39 8.46 2.74
N LEU A 138 -4.52 7.69 2.10
CA LEU A 138 -3.09 7.67 2.41
C LEU A 138 -2.45 9.04 2.20
N PHE A 139 -2.76 9.74 1.10
CA PHE A 139 -2.22 11.08 0.85
C PHE A 139 -2.79 12.14 1.82
N VAL A 140 -4.06 12.03 2.20
CA VAL A 140 -4.65 12.88 3.25
C VAL A 140 -3.94 12.64 4.59
N LEU A 141 -3.65 11.39 4.95
CA LEU A 141 -2.91 11.06 6.16
C LEU A 141 -1.46 11.57 6.14
N MET A 142 -0.83 11.63 4.96
CA MET A 142 0.49 12.25 4.81
C MET A 142 0.43 13.76 5.15
N GLU A 143 -0.61 14.48 4.70
CA GLU A 143 -0.80 15.89 5.05
C GLU A 143 -1.04 16.08 6.56
N GLN A 144 -1.91 15.26 7.14
CA GLN A 144 -2.27 15.36 8.55
C GLN A 144 -1.10 15.04 9.50
N ASN A 145 -0.18 14.18 9.07
CA ASN A 145 0.92 13.67 9.89
C ASN A 145 2.30 14.13 9.40
N GLU A 146 2.38 15.27 8.73
CA GLU A 146 3.61 15.77 8.09
C GLU A 146 4.80 15.84 9.07
N ALA A 147 4.61 16.46 10.23
CA ALA A 147 5.66 16.59 11.23
C ALA A 147 6.17 15.22 11.72
N HIS A 148 5.26 14.25 11.88
CA HIS A 148 5.60 12.90 12.29
C HIS A 148 6.48 12.22 11.24
N TRP A 149 5.98 12.06 10.00
CA TRP A 149 6.71 11.29 9.00
C TRP A 149 8.02 11.95 8.56
N LYS A 150 8.14 13.27 8.56
CA LYS A 150 9.41 13.96 8.32
C LYS A 150 10.46 13.68 9.39
N SER A 151 10.04 13.42 10.63
CA SER A 151 10.96 13.10 11.74
C SER A 151 11.50 11.67 11.71
N VAL A 152 10.80 10.74 11.08
CA VAL A 152 11.20 9.32 10.99
C VAL A 152 12.44 9.17 10.13
N LYS A 153 13.50 8.54 10.67
CA LYS A 153 14.78 8.34 9.97
C LYS A 153 14.98 6.92 9.48
N GLU A 154 14.43 5.94 10.19
CA GLU A 154 14.58 4.52 9.88
C GLU A 154 13.34 3.75 10.33
N SER A 155 13.15 2.55 9.79
CA SER A 155 12.06 1.67 10.18
C SER A 155 12.53 0.55 11.09
N GLN A 156 11.64 0.15 12.00
CA GLN A 156 11.86 -0.96 12.92
C GLN A 156 10.81 -2.04 12.77
N ALA A 157 11.21 -3.28 13.07
CA ALA A 157 10.27 -4.39 13.13
C ALA A 157 9.34 -4.23 14.34
N VAL A 158 8.11 -4.71 14.20
CA VAL A 158 7.19 -4.86 15.33
C VAL A 158 7.09 -6.34 15.73
N PRO A 159 6.78 -6.66 16.98
CA PRO A 159 6.64 -8.04 17.44
C PRO A 159 5.62 -8.83 16.60
N LEU A 160 5.91 -10.12 16.38
CA LEU A 160 5.08 -11.03 15.60
C LEU A 160 4.62 -12.20 16.47
N PHE A 161 3.32 -12.40 16.54
CA PHE A 161 2.62 -13.49 17.22
C PHE A 161 1.98 -14.45 16.21
N GLY A 162 1.21 -15.42 16.70
CA GLY A 162 0.41 -16.32 15.89
C GLY A 162 1.18 -17.53 15.36
N LEU A 163 0.83 -17.99 14.14
CA LEU A 163 1.41 -19.18 13.53
C LEU A 163 2.90 -19.01 13.23
N LYS A 164 3.68 -20.09 13.45
CA LYS A 164 5.12 -20.09 13.14
C LYS A 164 5.42 -20.48 11.68
N GLU A 165 4.47 -21.11 11.02
CA GLU A 165 4.65 -21.64 9.68
C GLU A 165 3.91 -20.77 8.65
N PHE A 166 4.49 -20.68 7.45
CA PHE A 166 3.87 -20.08 6.27
C PHE A 166 3.56 -21.17 5.25
N HIS A 167 2.33 -21.20 4.77
CA HIS A 167 1.91 -22.12 3.72
C HIS A 167 1.86 -21.41 2.38
N GLU A 168 2.31 -22.06 1.30
CA GLU A 168 2.19 -21.51 -0.05
C GLU A 168 0.70 -21.40 -0.42
N PRO A 169 0.19 -20.21 -0.73
CA PRO A 169 -1.21 -20.03 -1.06
C PRO A 169 -1.54 -20.44 -2.49
N GLU A 170 -2.82 -20.64 -2.76
CA GLU A 170 -3.31 -20.98 -4.10
C GLU A 170 -2.94 -19.92 -5.13
N PRO A 171 -2.48 -20.32 -6.35
CA PRO A 171 -2.16 -19.37 -7.42
C PRO A 171 -3.36 -18.59 -7.90
N ILE A 172 -3.19 -17.28 -8.11
CA ILE A 172 -4.19 -16.38 -8.70
C ILE A 172 -3.75 -16.03 -10.12
N GLY A 173 -4.67 -16.19 -11.07
CA GLY A 173 -4.47 -15.78 -12.46
C GLY A 173 -4.65 -14.27 -12.63
N VAL A 174 -3.65 -13.62 -13.26
CA VAL A 174 -3.73 -12.18 -13.60
C VAL A 174 -3.33 -11.99 -15.06
N ASP A 175 -4.10 -11.21 -15.82
CA ASP A 175 -3.82 -10.95 -17.23
C ASP A 175 -2.75 -9.85 -17.39
N LEU A 176 -1.51 -10.27 -17.58
CA LEU A 176 -0.39 -9.38 -17.88
C LEU A 176 -0.62 -8.51 -19.14
N GLY A 177 -1.31 -9.06 -20.15
CA GLY A 177 -1.56 -8.32 -21.40
C GLY A 177 -2.48 -7.14 -21.18
N ARG A 178 -3.53 -7.35 -20.40
CA ARG A 178 -4.47 -6.31 -20.00
C ARG A 178 -3.75 -5.23 -19.20
N LEU A 179 -2.98 -5.57 -18.17
CA LEU A 179 -2.26 -4.61 -17.33
C LEU A 179 -1.32 -3.72 -18.15
N VAL A 180 -0.52 -4.30 -19.05
CA VAL A 180 0.39 -3.52 -19.92
C VAL A 180 -0.41 -2.68 -20.93
N GLY A 181 -1.52 -3.19 -21.42
CA GLY A 181 -2.43 -2.47 -22.32
C GLY A 181 -3.03 -1.23 -21.64
N GLU A 182 -3.56 -1.39 -20.44
CA GLU A 182 -4.11 -0.30 -19.62
C GLU A 182 -3.04 0.78 -19.30
N TYR A 183 -1.84 0.36 -18.92
CA TYR A 183 -0.73 1.29 -18.74
C TYR A 183 -0.45 2.12 -19.99
N LYS A 184 -0.30 1.47 -21.16
CA LYS A 184 0.02 2.16 -22.42
C LYS A 184 -1.09 3.09 -22.88
N THR A 185 -2.33 2.69 -22.70
CA THR A 185 -3.51 3.50 -23.05
C THR A 185 -3.60 4.71 -22.13
N GLY A 186 -3.50 4.50 -20.82
CA GLY A 186 -3.52 5.59 -19.84
C GLY A 186 -2.33 6.54 -20.00
N PHE A 187 -1.11 6.02 -20.22
CA PHE A 187 0.05 6.87 -20.48
C PHE A 187 -0.17 7.77 -21.71
N ARG A 188 -0.71 7.24 -22.80
CA ARG A 188 -1.01 8.01 -24.02
C ARG A 188 -2.08 9.07 -23.76
N GLN A 189 -3.15 8.68 -23.07
CA GLN A 189 -4.29 9.54 -22.75
C GLN A 189 -3.89 10.70 -21.84
N PHE A 190 -3.08 10.43 -20.82
CA PHE A 190 -2.72 11.40 -19.80
C PHE A 190 -1.31 11.99 -19.97
N LYS A 191 -0.68 11.78 -21.12
CA LYS A 191 0.72 12.17 -21.39
C LYS A 191 1.00 13.66 -21.09
N GLY A 192 0.05 14.55 -21.41
CA GLY A 192 0.18 15.99 -21.10
C GLY A 192 0.29 16.22 -19.60
N PHE A 193 -0.63 15.67 -18.82
CA PHE A 193 -0.61 15.77 -17.36
C PHE A 193 0.67 15.19 -16.76
N TYR A 194 1.09 14.00 -17.19
CA TYR A 194 2.31 13.39 -16.68
C TYR A 194 3.55 14.23 -16.94
N ARG A 195 3.63 14.88 -18.12
CA ARG A 195 4.71 15.83 -18.42
C ARG A 195 4.68 17.05 -17.51
N ASP A 196 3.48 17.48 -17.09
CA ASP A 196 3.31 18.69 -16.29
C ASP A 196 3.51 18.44 -14.79
N ILE A 197 3.22 17.22 -14.29
CA ILE A 197 3.32 16.88 -12.86
C ILE A 197 4.62 16.15 -12.49
N PHE A 198 5.22 15.37 -13.41
CA PHE A 198 6.45 14.65 -13.13
C PHE A 198 7.70 15.44 -13.51
N CYS A 199 8.79 15.16 -12.80
CA CYS A 199 10.10 15.65 -13.20
C CYS A 199 10.51 15.05 -14.57
N PRO A 200 11.41 15.71 -15.34
CA PRO A 200 11.80 15.24 -16.67
C PRO A 200 12.33 13.81 -16.68
N GLU A 201 13.13 13.42 -15.69
CA GLU A 201 13.71 12.08 -15.58
C GLU A 201 12.60 11.01 -15.42
N CYS A 202 11.68 11.21 -14.47
CA CYS A 202 10.56 10.33 -14.24
C CYS A 202 9.68 10.19 -15.48
N PHE A 203 9.30 11.31 -16.11
CA PHE A 203 8.49 11.32 -17.32
C PHE A 203 9.12 10.55 -18.49
N GLU A 204 10.42 10.77 -18.77
CA GLU A 204 11.10 10.07 -19.86
C GLU A 204 11.24 8.55 -19.59
N GLU A 205 11.41 8.14 -18.33
CA GLU A 205 11.40 6.70 -18.00
C GLU A 205 10.02 6.08 -18.17
N LEU A 206 8.93 6.75 -17.75
CA LEU A 206 7.58 6.29 -18.00
C LEU A 206 7.30 6.14 -19.50
N LYS A 207 7.79 7.08 -20.31
CA LYS A 207 7.68 7.02 -21.77
C LYS A 207 8.47 5.85 -22.35
N ARG A 208 9.68 5.57 -21.85
CA ARG A 208 10.46 4.38 -22.21
C ARG A 208 9.72 3.09 -21.88
N CYS A 209 9.11 3.02 -20.69
CA CYS A 209 8.25 1.89 -20.29
C CYS A 209 7.08 1.68 -21.27
N ALA A 210 6.43 2.75 -21.71
CA ALA A 210 5.31 2.65 -22.68
C ALA A 210 5.72 2.07 -24.04
N ALA A 211 6.99 2.19 -24.43
CA ALA A 211 7.52 1.64 -25.66
C ALA A 211 7.88 0.14 -25.56
N LYS A 212 8.04 -0.42 -24.34
CA LYS A 212 8.48 -1.82 -24.14
C LYS A 212 7.40 -2.82 -24.59
N ALA A 213 7.85 -3.98 -25.10
CA ALA A 213 6.97 -5.12 -25.36
C ALA A 213 6.44 -5.72 -24.04
N LYS A 214 5.27 -6.37 -24.10
CA LYS A 214 4.59 -6.98 -22.92
C LYS A 214 5.53 -7.82 -22.05
N THR A 215 6.29 -8.73 -22.65
CA THR A 215 7.18 -9.67 -21.94
C THR A 215 8.47 -9.04 -21.44
N LYS A 216 8.80 -7.84 -21.89
CA LYS A 216 9.98 -7.04 -21.51
C LYS A 216 9.58 -5.80 -20.70
N PHE A 217 8.32 -5.69 -20.34
CA PHE A 217 7.83 -4.53 -19.59
C PHE A 217 8.33 -4.61 -18.14
N VAL A 218 9.27 -3.75 -17.80
CA VAL A 218 9.80 -3.57 -16.44
C VAL A 218 9.91 -2.08 -16.18
N MET A 219 9.25 -1.62 -15.14
CA MET A 219 9.37 -0.28 -14.59
C MET A 219 10.42 -0.33 -13.46
N PRO A 220 11.51 0.45 -13.52
CA PRO A 220 12.51 0.48 -12.45
C PRO A 220 11.88 0.84 -11.10
N LEU A 221 12.38 0.27 -10.01
CA LEU A 221 11.85 0.53 -8.66
C LEU A 221 11.92 2.02 -8.32
N LYS A 222 13.06 2.66 -8.56
CA LYS A 222 13.23 4.11 -8.34
C LYS A 222 12.19 4.93 -9.11
N THR A 223 11.89 4.59 -10.36
CA THR A 223 10.85 5.29 -11.14
C THR A 223 9.48 5.18 -10.47
N TRP A 224 9.14 4.00 -9.93
CA TRP A 224 7.87 3.83 -9.23
C TRP A 224 7.80 4.64 -7.94
N VAL A 225 8.88 4.68 -7.17
CA VAL A 225 8.99 5.53 -5.97
C VAL A 225 8.81 7.00 -6.34
N MET A 226 9.52 7.47 -7.37
CA MET A 226 9.36 8.86 -7.87
C MET A 226 7.92 9.16 -8.27
N VAL A 227 7.24 8.25 -8.99
CA VAL A 227 5.83 8.40 -9.37
C VAL A 227 4.97 8.65 -8.14
N LEU A 228 5.09 7.83 -7.10
CA LEU A 228 4.25 7.97 -5.91
C LEU A 228 4.60 9.21 -5.10
N TYR A 229 5.86 9.54 -4.96
CA TYR A 229 6.30 10.71 -4.21
C TYR A 229 5.92 12.02 -4.93
N GLU A 230 6.10 12.08 -6.23
CA GLU A 230 5.76 13.28 -7.02
C GLU A 230 4.25 13.50 -7.09
N ILE A 231 3.45 12.41 -7.19
CA ILE A 231 1.98 12.52 -7.09
C ILE A 231 1.55 12.94 -5.69
N ALA A 232 2.15 12.40 -4.62
CA ALA A 232 1.82 12.78 -3.24
C ALA A 232 2.15 14.27 -2.98
N ALA A 233 3.32 14.74 -3.42
CA ALA A 233 3.70 16.15 -3.33
C ALA A 233 2.80 17.05 -4.19
N THR A 234 2.45 16.59 -5.40
CA THR A 234 1.48 17.29 -6.24
C THR A 234 0.11 17.36 -5.56
N PHE A 235 -0.36 16.28 -4.95
CA PHE A 235 -1.62 16.25 -4.20
C PHE A 235 -1.63 17.27 -3.05
N HIS A 236 -0.54 17.39 -2.33
CA HIS A 236 -0.37 18.36 -1.26
C HIS A 236 -0.51 19.82 -1.75
N HIS A 237 0.09 20.15 -2.89
CA HIS A 237 0.00 21.48 -3.47
C HIS A 237 -1.25 21.72 -4.34
N TRP A 238 -2.03 20.67 -4.63
CA TRP A 238 -3.14 20.72 -5.58
C TRP A 238 -4.41 21.31 -4.94
N LYS A 239 -4.90 22.40 -5.52
CA LYS A 239 -6.07 23.13 -5.00
C LYS A 239 -7.40 22.76 -5.68
N TYR A 240 -7.37 21.85 -6.66
CA TYR A 240 -8.54 21.47 -7.44
C TYR A 240 -9.05 20.08 -7.04
N ASN A 241 -9.77 19.40 -7.93
CA ASN A 241 -10.33 18.07 -7.69
C ASN A 241 -9.21 17.01 -7.47
N ARG A 242 -8.90 16.70 -6.21
CA ARG A 242 -7.87 15.76 -5.77
C ARG A 242 -8.20 14.31 -6.17
N THR A 243 -9.47 13.93 -6.22
CA THR A 243 -9.91 12.61 -6.69
C THR A 243 -9.50 12.36 -8.13
N GLN A 244 -9.59 13.37 -9.00
CA GLN A 244 -9.12 13.25 -10.37
C GLN A 244 -7.60 13.04 -10.45
N LEU A 245 -6.83 13.69 -9.59
CA LEU A 245 -5.38 13.49 -9.55
C LEU A 245 -5.03 12.04 -9.19
N VAL A 246 -5.70 11.45 -8.20
CA VAL A 246 -5.51 10.04 -7.84
C VAL A 246 -5.87 9.08 -9.00
N ASN A 247 -6.89 9.42 -9.80
CA ASN A 247 -7.24 8.63 -10.98
C ASN A 247 -6.10 8.53 -12.02
N LEU A 248 -5.25 9.56 -12.12
CA LEU A 248 -4.08 9.55 -13.02
C LEU A 248 -3.04 8.51 -12.62
N VAL A 249 -3.00 8.10 -11.36
CA VAL A 249 -2.05 7.08 -10.86
C VAL A 249 -2.47 5.67 -11.28
N THR A 250 -3.76 5.42 -11.48
CA THR A 250 -4.28 4.06 -11.76
C THR A 250 -3.56 3.35 -12.92
N PRO A 251 -3.40 3.95 -14.12
CA PRO A 251 -2.67 3.29 -15.20
C PRO A 251 -1.20 3.02 -14.86
N LEU A 252 -0.55 3.92 -14.12
CA LEU A 252 0.84 3.76 -13.71
C LEU A 252 1.00 2.63 -12.69
N TYR A 253 0.05 2.50 -11.75
CA TYR A 253 -0.03 1.40 -10.82
C TYR A 253 -0.22 0.05 -11.53
N LEU A 254 -1.12 -0.04 -12.53
CA LEU A 254 -1.29 -1.25 -13.32
C LEU A 254 0.01 -1.62 -14.07
N GLY A 255 0.76 -0.62 -14.55
CA GLY A 255 2.10 -0.80 -15.08
C GLY A 255 3.09 -1.33 -14.04
N ARG A 256 3.05 -0.84 -12.79
CA ARG A 256 3.89 -1.36 -11.72
C ARG A 256 3.55 -2.83 -11.41
N VAL A 257 2.28 -3.19 -11.31
CA VAL A 257 1.85 -4.59 -11.13
C VAL A 257 2.34 -5.47 -12.27
N ALA A 258 2.20 -5.03 -13.53
CA ALA A 258 2.73 -5.76 -14.69
C ALA A 258 4.25 -5.95 -14.63
N SER A 259 4.97 -4.92 -14.17
CA SER A 259 6.42 -4.99 -13.96
C SER A 259 6.78 -6.03 -12.89
N PHE A 260 6.10 -6.00 -11.75
CA PHE A 260 6.29 -6.96 -10.67
C PHE A 260 6.04 -8.40 -11.15
N MET A 261 4.97 -8.63 -11.92
CA MET A 261 4.68 -9.94 -12.52
C MET A 261 5.80 -10.44 -13.44
N ASN A 262 6.34 -9.57 -14.30
CA ASN A 262 7.44 -9.95 -15.17
C ASN A 262 8.73 -10.26 -14.40
N GLN A 263 9.03 -9.50 -13.35
CA GLN A 263 10.20 -9.68 -12.50
C GLN A 263 10.11 -10.99 -11.67
N THR A 264 8.92 -11.30 -11.13
CA THR A 264 8.71 -12.44 -10.23
C THR A 264 8.18 -13.69 -10.94
N ARG A 265 8.11 -13.69 -12.27
CA ARG A 265 7.47 -14.76 -13.04
C ARG A 265 8.01 -16.17 -12.73
N LYS A 266 9.33 -16.27 -12.46
CA LYS A 266 10.01 -17.54 -12.15
C LYS A 266 10.24 -17.78 -10.67
N MET A 267 9.84 -16.85 -9.82
CA MET A 267 9.99 -16.88 -8.37
C MET A 267 8.79 -17.57 -7.72
N ASN A 268 8.97 -18.20 -6.58
CA ASN A 268 7.89 -18.57 -5.67
C ASN A 268 7.42 -17.32 -4.86
N SER A 269 6.44 -17.47 -3.97
CA SER A 269 5.90 -16.34 -3.21
C SER A 269 6.92 -15.78 -2.21
N SER A 270 7.76 -16.64 -1.62
CA SER A 270 8.81 -16.20 -0.69
C SER A 270 9.92 -15.40 -1.39
N GLU A 271 10.37 -15.87 -2.57
CA GLU A 271 11.35 -15.14 -3.39
C GLU A 271 10.79 -13.80 -3.89
N ALA A 272 9.49 -13.75 -4.20
CA ALA A 272 8.84 -12.51 -4.60
C ALA A 272 8.71 -11.50 -3.44
N GLU A 273 8.65 -11.98 -2.20
CA GLU A 273 8.65 -11.15 -0.99
C GLU A 273 9.97 -10.37 -0.84
N GLU A 274 11.11 -10.96 -1.22
CA GLU A 274 12.40 -10.27 -1.22
C GLU A 274 12.38 -9.02 -2.13
N LEU A 275 11.67 -9.08 -3.27
CA LEU A 275 11.51 -7.93 -4.15
C LEU A 275 10.58 -6.85 -3.53
N VAL A 276 9.58 -7.26 -2.73
CA VAL A 276 8.76 -6.30 -1.98
C VAL A 276 9.61 -5.59 -0.92
N GLU A 277 10.46 -6.33 -0.22
CA GLU A 277 11.38 -5.77 0.77
C GLU A 277 12.44 -4.85 0.14
N GLU A 278 12.98 -5.22 -1.03
CA GLU A 278 13.88 -4.35 -1.81
C GLU A 278 13.18 -3.05 -2.20
N GLN A 279 11.95 -3.15 -2.71
CA GLN A 279 11.16 -1.99 -3.05
C GLN A 279 10.95 -1.08 -1.84
N ALA A 280 10.59 -1.63 -0.69
CA ALA A 280 10.37 -0.87 0.53
C ALA A 280 11.64 -0.10 0.97
N ARG A 281 12.83 -0.70 0.82
CA ARG A 281 14.11 -0.02 1.06
C ARG A 281 14.31 1.17 0.12
N VAL A 282 13.98 1.04 -1.17
CA VAL A 282 14.08 2.17 -2.11
C VAL A 282 13.17 3.33 -1.71
N PHE A 283 11.97 3.06 -1.15
CA PHE A 283 11.13 4.12 -0.58
C PHE A 283 11.79 4.81 0.62
N GLU A 284 12.46 4.06 1.49
CA GLU A 284 13.21 4.64 2.62
C GLU A 284 14.37 5.50 2.13
N ASP A 285 15.18 4.98 1.19
CA ASP A 285 16.36 5.64 0.65
C ASP A 285 16.05 6.95 -0.09
N GLU A 286 14.91 7.01 -0.79
CA GLU A 286 14.49 8.20 -1.56
C GLU A 286 13.61 9.16 -0.73
N LYS A 287 13.48 8.97 0.58
CA LYS A 287 12.63 9.81 1.44
C LYS A 287 13.05 11.28 1.48
N ASP A 288 14.34 11.57 1.45
CA ASP A 288 14.84 12.94 1.41
C ASP A 288 14.41 13.66 0.11
N TYR A 289 14.29 12.91 -1.00
CA TYR A 289 13.68 13.43 -2.22
C TYR A 289 12.22 13.83 -1.99
N LEU A 290 11.42 12.97 -1.33
CA LEU A 290 10.02 13.30 -0.99
C LEU A 290 9.95 14.57 -0.14
N ILE A 291 10.75 14.68 0.93
CA ILE A 291 10.76 15.86 1.81
C ILE A 291 11.01 17.12 0.99
N ARG A 292 12.02 17.12 0.14
CA ARG A 292 12.37 18.28 -0.70
C ARG A 292 11.22 18.71 -1.62
N ILE A 293 10.61 17.75 -2.34
CA ILE A 293 9.52 18.09 -3.28
C ILE A 293 8.20 18.39 -2.58
N TRP A 294 8.01 17.89 -1.36
CA TRP A 294 6.87 18.25 -0.51
C TRP A 294 6.93 19.71 -0.07
N ASP A 295 8.12 20.21 0.30
CA ASP A 295 8.30 21.58 0.76
C ASP A 295 8.31 22.59 -0.38
N HIS A 296 8.82 22.22 -1.56
CA HIS A 296 9.11 23.18 -2.63
C HIS A 296 8.36 22.90 -3.95
N GLY A 297 7.68 21.75 -4.06
CA GLY A 297 7.07 21.29 -5.30
C GLY A 297 8.03 20.48 -6.19
N VAL A 298 7.45 19.70 -7.12
CA VAL A 298 8.21 18.76 -7.97
C VAL A 298 9.17 19.47 -8.95
N LYS A 299 8.85 20.70 -9.32
CA LYS A 299 9.60 21.48 -10.35
C LYS A 299 10.33 22.69 -9.78
N ALA A 300 10.46 22.75 -8.46
CA ALA A 300 11.21 23.80 -7.79
C ALA A 300 12.74 23.61 -7.84
#